data_1473deb0695d4cd9e373bb0e2a5d8f23
#
_entry.id   1473deb0695d4cd9e373bb0e2a5d8f23
#
_cell.length_a   1.000
_cell.length_b   1.000
_cell.length_c   1.000
_cell.angle_alpha   90.00
_cell.angle_beta   90.00
_cell.angle_gamma   90.00
#
_symmetry.space_group_name_H-M   'P 1'
#
loop_
_entity.id
_entity.type
_entity.pdbx_description
1 polymer ?
#
loop_
_entity_poly.entity_id
_entity_poly.type
_entity_poly.pdbx_seq_one_letter_code
_entity_poly.pdbx_strand_id
1 'polypeptide(L)'
;MENLVTIVEVGAYSERQYQKQDGSSEYFKSRGVVMKRGGDVIYGEMTGELASKNRDTQFCQNQPYIVKGFWKHRTWEDQNHQVRHENAFYITDLQSL
;
A
#
# COMPACT_ATOMS: atom_id res chain seq x y z
N MET A 1 8.54 2.62 10.72
CA MET A 1 9.59 3.32 9.93
C MET A 1 8.98 4.58 9.34
N GLU A 2 9.71 5.69 9.41
CA GLU A 2 9.26 6.99 8.92
C GLU A 2 10.22 7.48 7.84
N ASN A 3 9.68 7.89 6.68
CA ASN A 3 10.47 8.30 5.54
C ASN A 3 9.93 9.56 4.89
N LEU A 4 10.84 10.41 4.43
CA LEU A 4 10.52 11.53 3.57
C LEU A 4 10.61 11.06 2.12
N VAL A 5 9.50 11.18 1.38
CA VAL A 5 9.41 10.67 0.02
C VAL A 5 8.70 11.67 -0.88
N THR A 6 8.87 11.51 -2.20
CA THR A 6 8.02 12.16 -3.19
C THR A 6 7.13 11.11 -3.84
N ILE A 7 5.88 11.47 -4.12
CA ILE A 7 4.94 10.55 -4.76
C ILE A 7 5.09 10.66 -6.28
N VAL A 8 5.28 9.52 -6.92
CA VAL A 8 5.45 9.43 -8.38
C VAL A 8 4.13 9.07 -9.04
N GLU A 9 3.43 8.09 -8.46
CA GLU A 9 2.18 7.58 -9.04
C GLU A 9 1.31 7.01 -7.93
N VAL A 10 0.01 7.19 -8.05
CA VAL A 10 -0.97 6.60 -7.14
C VAL A 10 -1.93 5.77 -7.95
N GLY A 11 -2.08 4.51 -7.57
CA GLY A 11 -3.00 3.59 -8.23
C GLY A 11 -4.45 3.85 -7.87
N ALA A 12 -5.32 3.09 -8.49
CA ALA A 12 -6.75 3.15 -8.21
C ALA A 12 -7.06 2.49 -6.87
N TYR A 13 -8.05 3.05 -6.18
CA TYR A 13 -8.62 2.42 -4.99
C TYR A 13 -9.32 1.12 -5.38
N SER A 14 -9.13 0.07 -4.60
CA SER A 14 -9.83 -1.19 -4.82
C SER A 14 -10.40 -1.74 -3.52
N GLU A 15 -11.53 -2.44 -3.66
CA GLU A 15 -12.14 -3.20 -2.58
C GLU A 15 -12.33 -4.63 -3.06
N ARG A 16 -12.00 -5.58 -2.18
CA ARG A 16 -12.18 -6.99 -2.46
C ARG A 16 -12.86 -7.63 -1.26
N GLN A 17 -14.00 -8.30 -1.52
CA GLN A 17 -14.72 -9.02 -0.49
C GLN A 17 -14.01 -10.33 -0.18
N TYR A 18 -13.88 -10.65 1.10
CA TYR A 18 -13.37 -11.95 1.52
C TYR A 18 -14.22 -12.47 2.68
N GLN A 19 -14.23 -13.79 2.82
CA GLN A 19 -14.99 -14.45 3.87
C GLN A 19 -14.07 -14.79 5.04
N LYS A 20 -14.49 -14.41 6.24
CA LYS A 20 -13.76 -14.77 7.46
C LYS A 20 -14.06 -16.19 7.88
N GLN A 21 -13.25 -16.72 8.79
CA GLN A 21 -13.44 -18.08 9.33
C GLN A 21 -14.74 -18.25 10.07
N ASP A 22 -15.29 -17.19 10.64
CA ASP A 22 -16.57 -17.21 11.36
C ASP A 22 -17.80 -17.15 10.43
N GLY A 23 -17.59 -17.12 9.11
CA GLY A 23 -18.66 -17.05 8.13
C GLY A 23 -19.08 -15.63 7.74
N SER A 24 -18.61 -14.62 8.44
CA SER A 24 -18.90 -13.22 8.06
C SER A 24 -18.05 -12.77 6.90
N SER A 25 -18.52 -11.73 6.20
CA SER A 25 -17.79 -11.13 5.06
C SER A 25 -17.23 -9.78 5.44
N GLU A 26 -16.01 -9.50 4.97
CA GLU A 26 -15.40 -8.18 5.07
C GLU A 26 -14.81 -7.76 3.74
N TYR A 27 -14.53 -6.47 3.60
CA TYR A 27 -13.88 -5.92 2.43
C TYR A 27 -12.43 -5.61 2.74
N PHE A 28 -11.53 -6.13 1.89
CA PHE A 28 -10.13 -5.73 1.91
C PHE A 28 -9.99 -4.50 1.01
N LYS A 29 -9.58 -3.39 1.61
CA LYS A 29 -9.46 -2.10 0.94
C LYS A 29 -8.00 -1.78 0.74
N SER A 30 -7.64 -1.34 -0.46
CA SER A 30 -6.25 -0.99 -0.76
C SER A 30 -6.12 0.06 -1.84
N ARG A 31 -5.02 0.79 -1.79
CA ARG A 31 -4.60 1.71 -2.84
C ARG A 31 -3.08 1.75 -2.87
N GLY A 32 -2.49 1.45 -4.02
CA GLY A 32 -1.04 1.42 -4.18
C GLY A 32 -0.45 2.80 -4.43
N VAL A 33 0.78 3.01 -3.96
CA VAL A 33 1.50 4.28 -4.12
C VAL A 33 2.93 3.98 -4.52
N VAL A 34 3.39 4.58 -5.63
CA VAL A 34 4.79 4.52 -6.03
C VAL A 34 5.48 5.79 -5.52
N MET A 35 6.55 5.60 -4.76
CA MET A 35 7.25 6.69 -4.08
C MET A 35 8.73 6.67 -4.42
N LYS A 36 9.37 7.84 -4.38
CA LYS A 36 10.83 7.95 -4.49
C LYS A 36 11.42 8.50 -3.20
N ARG A 37 12.50 7.86 -2.77
CA ARG A 37 13.34 8.33 -1.66
C ARG A 37 14.77 8.38 -2.16
N GLY A 38 15.24 9.58 -2.46
CA GLY A 38 16.54 9.73 -3.14
C GLY A 38 16.53 9.01 -4.48
N GLY A 39 17.45 8.06 -4.68
CA GLY A 39 17.52 7.25 -5.88
C GLY A 39 16.67 5.99 -5.87
N ASP A 40 16.00 5.71 -4.75
CA ASP A 40 15.24 4.47 -4.58
C ASP A 40 13.78 4.68 -4.94
N VAL A 41 13.19 3.66 -5.59
CA VAL A 41 11.77 3.61 -5.89
C VAL A 41 11.14 2.57 -4.96
N ILE A 42 10.10 2.98 -4.23
CA ILE A 42 9.42 2.13 -3.26
C ILE A 42 7.95 2.04 -3.67
N TYR A 43 7.43 0.83 -3.77
CA TYR A 43 5.99 0.61 -3.91
C TYR A 43 5.41 0.31 -2.53
N GLY A 44 4.41 1.10 -2.12
CA GLY A 44 3.72 0.90 -0.86
C GLY A 44 2.23 0.75 -1.06
N GLU A 45 1.55 0.19 -0.07
CA GLU A 45 0.10 0.03 -0.10
C GLU A 45 -0.53 0.69 1.11
N MET A 46 -1.53 1.54 0.85
CA MET A 46 -2.48 1.95 1.88
C MET A 46 -3.54 0.87 1.98
N THR A 47 -3.90 0.48 3.21
CA THR A 47 -4.91 -0.55 3.45
C THR A 47 -5.92 -0.07 4.48
N GLY A 48 -7.09 -0.72 4.52
CA GLY A 48 -8.12 -0.47 5.52
C GLY A 48 -8.63 0.96 5.49
N GLU A 49 -8.72 1.58 6.66
CA GLU A 49 -9.27 2.93 6.80
C GLU A 49 -8.45 4.00 6.08
N LEU A 50 -7.12 3.84 6.06
CA LEU A 50 -6.26 4.79 5.36
C LEU A 50 -6.56 4.79 3.86
N ALA A 51 -6.74 3.62 3.27
CA ALA A 51 -7.12 3.49 1.87
C ALA A 51 -8.51 4.07 1.61
N SER A 52 -9.46 3.76 2.45
CA SER A 52 -10.84 4.25 2.34
C SER A 52 -10.91 5.78 2.47
N LYS A 53 -10.18 6.33 3.44
CA LYS A 53 -10.12 7.77 3.68
C LYS A 53 -9.51 8.51 2.49
N ASN A 54 -8.57 7.88 1.80
CA ASN A 54 -7.86 8.48 0.67
C ASN A 54 -8.29 7.90 -0.68
N ARG A 55 -9.48 7.33 -0.77
CA ARG A 55 -9.94 6.67 -2.00
C ARG A 55 -10.01 7.60 -3.21
N ASP A 56 -10.35 8.86 -2.98
CA ASP A 56 -10.50 9.86 -4.04
C ASP A 56 -9.45 10.97 -3.93
N THR A 57 -8.49 10.83 -3.02
CA THR A 57 -7.47 11.85 -2.82
C THR A 57 -6.53 11.90 -4.02
N GLN A 58 -6.31 13.10 -4.52
CA GLN A 58 -5.30 13.35 -5.54
C GLN A 58 -4.03 13.85 -4.87
N PHE A 59 -2.93 13.14 -5.11
CA PHE A 59 -1.65 13.50 -4.53
C PHE A 59 -0.83 14.29 -5.55
N CYS A 60 -0.20 15.37 -5.07
CA CYS A 60 0.64 16.20 -5.93
C CYS A 60 1.96 15.48 -6.19
N GLN A 61 2.32 15.33 -7.47
CA GLN A 61 3.61 14.79 -7.87
C GLN A 61 4.72 15.76 -7.46
N ASN A 62 5.87 15.20 -7.09
CA ASN A 62 7.07 15.93 -6.71
C ASN A 62 6.94 16.78 -5.44
N GLN A 63 5.82 16.66 -4.73
CA GLN A 63 5.66 17.26 -3.43
C GLN A 63 6.16 16.30 -2.36
N PRO A 64 6.91 16.77 -1.35
CA PRO A 64 7.38 15.88 -0.29
C PRO A 64 6.26 15.48 0.67
N TYR A 65 6.31 14.23 1.08
CA TYR A 65 5.40 13.65 2.07
C TYR A 65 6.20 12.90 3.12
N ILE A 66 5.68 12.86 4.34
CA ILE A 66 6.18 11.97 5.38
C ILE A 66 5.31 10.73 5.37
N VAL A 67 5.93 9.58 5.18
CA VAL A 67 5.26 8.29 5.12
C VAL A 67 5.73 7.43 6.26
N LYS A 68 4.79 6.92 7.04
CA LYS A 68 5.04 5.93 8.09
C LYS A 68 4.49 4.59 7.65
N GLY A 69 5.21 3.54 7.97
CA GLY A 69 4.78 2.21 7.61
C GLY A 69 5.73 1.13 8.08
N PHE A 70 5.49 -0.07 7.61
CA PHE A 70 6.30 -1.23 7.98
C PHE A 70 6.42 -2.19 6.79
N TRP A 71 7.51 -2.95 6.79
CA TRP A 71 7.73 -4.01 5.82
C TRP A 71 7.14 -5.30 6.34
N LYS A 72 6.48 -6.03 5.45
CA LYS A 72 5.96 -7.36 5.77
C LYS A 72 6.37 -8.32 4.66
N HIS A 73 6.96 -9.44 5.05
CA HIS A 73 7.26 -10.53 4.14
C HIS A 73 6.01 -11.35 3.90
N ARG A 74 5.70 -11.61 2.64
CA ARG A 74 4.58 -12.47 2.29
C ARG A 74 4.99 -13.48 1.23
N THR A 75 4.34 -14.63 1.25
CA THR A 75 4.59 -15.71 0.32
C THR A 75 3.28 -16.17 -0.31
N TRP A 76 3.36 -16.67 -1.51
CA TRP A 76 2.24 -17.31 -2.17
C TRP A 76 2.76 -18.39 -3.10
N GLU A 77 1.87 -19.30 -3.47
CA GLU A 77 2.17 -20.34 -4.43
C GLU A 77 1.63 -19.92 -5.80
N ASP A 78 2.49 -19.96 -6.82
CA ASP A 78 2.08 -19.58 -8.18
C ASP A 78 1.42 -20.77 -8.91
N GLN A 79 1.06 -20.56 -10.18
CA GLN A 79 0.38 -21.58 -10.99
C GLN A 79 1.24 -22.83 -11.22
N ASN A 80 2.55 -22.72 -11.08
CA ASN A 80 3.50 -23.82 -11.24
C ASN A 80 3.86 -24.48 -9.91
N HIS A 81 3.10 -24.18 -8.85
CA HIS A 81 3.33 -24.68 -7.49
C HIS A 81 4.68 -24.28 -6.90
N GLN A 82 5.25 -23.17 -7.40
CA GLN A 82 6.46 -22.60 -6.83
C GLN A 82 6.11 -21.55 -5.80
N VAL A 83 6.82 -21.59 -4.66
CA VAL A 83 6.65 -20.59 -3.61
C VAL A 83 7.34 -19.30 -4.03
N ARG A 84 6.59 -18.23 -4.07
CA ARG A 84 7.10 -16.88 -4.36
C ARG A 84 7.16 -16.07 -3.09
N HIS A 85 8.12 -15.16 -3.05
CA HIS A 85 8.38 -14.29 -1.91
C HIS A 85 8.29 -12.83 -2.33
N GLU A 86 7.74 -12.02 -1.44
CA GLU A 86 7.65 -10.59 -1.66
C GLU A 86 7.80 -9.84 -0.35
N ASN A 87 8.53 -8.74 -0.37
CA ASN A 87 8.57 -7.79 0.73
C ASN A 87 7.63 -6.64 0.37
N ALA A 88 6.55 -6.51 1.11
CA ALA A 88 5.55 -5.47 0.87
C ALA A 88 5.66 -4.38 1.93
N PHE A 89 5.60 -3.12 1.49
CA PHE A 89 5.57 -1.98 2.40
C PHE A 89 4.13 -1.54 2.61
N TYR A 90 3.66 -1.60 3.85
CA TYR A 90 2.32 -1.15 4.21
C TYR A 90 2.40 0.22 4.85
N ILE A 91 1.67 1.17 4.27
CA ILE A 91 1.63 2.55 4.73
C ILE A 91 0.61 2.66 5.84
N THR A 92 1.03 3.16 7.00
CA THR A 92 0.14 3.39 8.14
C THR A 92 -0.25 4.85 8.29
N ASP A 93 0.54 5.75 7.74
CA ASP A 93 0.23 7.19 7.76
C ASP A 93 0.95 7.89 6.61
N LEU A 94 0.31 8.93 6.07
CA LEU A 94 0.83 9.70 4.94
C LEU A 94 0.43 11.16 5.14
N GLN A 95 1.43 12.03 5.28
CA GLN A 95 1.21 13.46 5.53
C GLN A 95 2.01 14.30 4.55
N SER A 96 1.37 15.33 3.98
CA SER A 96 2.09 16.33 3.21
C SER A 96 2.93 17.21 4.13
N LEU A 97 4.06 17.63 3.61
CA LEU A 97 4.90 18.61 4.31
C LEU A 97 4.37 20.03 4.10
#